data_932d0a76a6bdb412662356a34f1cd433
#
_entry.id   932d0a76a6bdb412662356a34f1cd433
#
_cell.length_a   1.000
_cell.length_b   1.000
_cell.length_c   1.000
_cell.angle_alpha   90.00
_cell.angle_beta   90.00
_cell.angle_gamma   90.00
#
_symmetry.space_group_name_H-M   'P 1'
#
loop_
_entity.id
_entity.type
_entity.pdbx_description
1 polymer ?
#
loop_
_entity_poly.entity_id
_entity_poly.type
_entity_poly.pdbx_seq_one_letter_code
_entity_poly.pdbx_strand_id
1 'polypeptide(L)'
;VESWNGTSWTTSPATLNTARGIGTGGQMGSGTPNSAIIATGYAPATTASESFNGTAWSNTSPTNYARYGAAMIGDSGTYALVFTGNSGGTSPSPGPGTGSTGTIGAELWDGSSWTNTTNLSNFKQYSTGSGTAGIGFQFGGDTGGTATPLRRLTEEWTGSYEASITMTTS
;
A
#
# COMPACT_ATOMS: atom_id res chain seq x y z
N VAL A 1 -8.08 14.49 -8.29
CA VAL A 1 -8.66 13.76 -7.14
C VAL A 1 -10.16 14.04 -7.09
N GLU A 2 -10.95 13.03 -6.77
CA GLU A 2 -12.41 13.16 -6.57
C GLU A 2 -12.78 12.53 -5.22
N SER A 3 -13.79 13.06 -4.59
CA SER A 3 -14.33 12.56 -3.32
C SER A 3 -15.79 12.14 -3.48
N TRP A 4 -16.17 11.07 -2.79
CA TRP A 4 -17.53 10.54 -2.71
C TRP A 4 -18.16 10.89 -1.37
N ASN A 5 -19.34 11.49 -1.39
CA ASN A 5 -20.07 11.92 -0.19
C ASN A 5 -21.25 11.01 0.20
N GLY A 6 -21.34 9.83 -0.40
CA GLY A 6 -22.47 8.91 -0.21
C GLY A 6 -23.55 9.03 -1.30
N THR A 7 -23.53 10.09 -2.11
CA THR A 7 -24.54 10.34 -3.14
C THR A 7 -23.95 10.73 -4.48
N SER A 8 -22.87 11.51 -4.49
CA SER A 8 -22.23 12.02 -5.71
C SER A 8 -20.71 12.13 -5.56
N TRP A 9 -20.02 12.09 -6.71
CA TRP A 9 -18.62 12.44 -6.80
C TRP A 9 -18.44 13.95 -6.97
N THR A 10 -17.46 14.51 -6.29
CA THR A 10 -17.09 15.94 -6.39
C THR A 10 -15.59 16.04 -6.65
N THR A 11 -15.22 16.83 -7.64
CA THR A 11 -13.80 17.11 -7.91
C THR A 11 -13.19 17.88 -6.74
N SER A 12 -12.14 17.31 -6.15
CA SER A 12 -11.37 17.97 -5.09
C SER A 12 -10.40 18.96 -5.73
N PRO A 13 -10.24 20.17 -5.18
CA PRO A 13 -9.17 21.08 -5.59
C PRO A 13 -7.77 20.58 -5.21
N ALA A 14 -7.67 19.67 -4.23
CA ALA A 14 -6.42 19.08 -3.79
C ALA A 14 -5.93 18.05 -4.82
N THR A 15 -4.82 18.30 -5.43
CA THR A 15 -4.15 17.40 -6.38
C THR A 15 -2.94 16.74 -5.75
N LEU A 16 -2.57 15.56 -6.23
CA LEU A 16 -1.29 14.95 -5.89
C LEU A 16 -0.14 15.81 -6.42
N ASN A 17 0.93 15.91 -5.66
CA ASN A 17 2.16 16.61 -6.09
C ASN A 17 2.92 15.80 -7.14
N THR A 18 2.84 14.47 -7.06
CA THR A 18 3.48 13.57 -8.01
C THR A 18 2.41 12.83 -8.81
N ALA A 19 2.40 13.03 -10.12
CA ALA A 19 1.53 12.25 -11.01
C ALA A 19 1.97 10.79 -10.99
N ARG A 20 1.00 9.89 -10.77
CA ARG A 20 1.26 8.45 -10.71
C ARG A 20 0.09 7.64 -11.24
N GLY A 21 0.40 6.58 -11.99
CA GLY A 21 -0.58 5.57 -12.38
C GLY A 21 -0.58 4.40 -11.38
N ILE A 22 -1.71 3.71 -11.31
CA ILE A 22 -1.83 2.48 -10.51
C ILE A 22 -1.20 1.28 -11.25
N GLY A 23 -1.06 1.40 -12.57
CA GLY A 23 -0.77 0.27 -13.44
C GLY A 23 -2.05 -0.54 -13.72
N THR A 24 -1.90 -1.81 -13.97
CA THR A 24 -3.03 -2.71 -14.27
C THR A 24 -3.62 -3.37 -13.02
N GLY A 25 -3.90 -2.60 -12.00
CA GLY A 25 -4.49 -3.09 -10.74
C GLY A 25 -3.65 -2.76 -9.51
N GLY A 26 -4.19 -3.05 -8.35
CA GLY A 26 -3.62 -2.73 -7.07
C GLY A 26 -4.31 -1.53 -6.42
N GLN A 27 -4.20 -1.46 -5.11
CA GLN A 27 -4.72 -0.38 -4.28
C GLN A 27 -3.53 0.30 -3.59
N MET A 28 -3.15 1.48 -4.06
CA MET A 28 -1.94 2.16 -3.59
C MET A 28 -2.24 3.28 -2.59
N GLY A 29 -3.45 3.36 -2.10
CA GLY A 29 -3.86 4.35 -1.11
C GLY A 29 -4.70 3.74 0.01
N SER A 30 -4.64 4.35 1.16
CA SER A 30 -5.38 3.96 2.35
C SER A 30 -5.76 5.18 3.18
N GLY A 31 -6.84 5.08 3.96
CA GLY A 31 -7.26 6.13 4.87
C GLY A 31 -8.72 6.54 4.71
N THR A 32 -9.01 7.70 5.26
CA THR A 32 -10.34 8.34 5.28
C THR A 32 -10.35 9.61 4.42
N PRO A 33 -11.51 10.21 4.16
CA PRO A 33 -11.61 11.50 3.47
C PRO A 33 -10.86 12.66 4.14
N ASN A 34 -10.50 12.53 5.42
CA ASN A 34 -9.81 13.56 6.17
C ASN A 34 -8.35 13.21 6.50
N SER A 35 -7.95 11.98 6.31
CA SER A 35 -6.59 11.51 6.59
C SER A 35 -6.29 10.29 5.75
N ALA A 36 -5.45 10.44 4.74
CA ALA A 36 -5.11 9.38 3.81
C ALA A 36 -3.62 9.39 3.48
N ILE A 37 -3.12 8.27 3.01
CA ILE A 37 -1.79 8.13 2.46
C ILE A 37 -1.85 7.41 1.12
N ILE A 38 -1.02 7.81 0.19
CA ILE A 38 -0.77 7.12 -1.06
C ILE A 38 0.74 6.94 -1.21
N ALA A 39 1.15 5.78 -1.66
CA ALA A 39 2.56 5.49 -1.88
C ALA A 39 2.75 4.67 -3.15
N THR A 40 3.96 4.75 -3.71
CA THR A 40 4.36 3.99 -4.90
C THR A 40 3.62 4.44 -6.17
N GLY A 41 3.70 3.70 -7.27
CA GLY A 41 3.00 3.99 -8.51
C GLY A 41 3.81 3.67 -9.76
N TYR A 42 3.17 3.83 -10.92
CA TYR A 42 3.73 3.52 -12.23
C TYR A 42 3.99 4.78 -13.05
N ALA A 43 4.95 4.60 -13.95
CA ALA A 43 5.45 5.46 -15.02
C ALA A 43 6.50 6.52 -14.59
N PRO A 44 7.66 6.06 -14.11
CA PRO A 44 8.16 4.71 -13.77
C PRO A 44 7.70 4.24 -12.38
N ALA A 45 8.07 3.00 -11.99
CA ALA A 45 7.93 2.54 -10.61
C ALA A 45 8.62 3.53 -9.67
N THR A 46 7.95 3.92 -8.59
CA THR A 46 8.41 5.00 -7.72
C THR A 46 8.34 4.63 -6.24
N THR A 47 9.17 5.29 -5.43
CA THR A 47 9.11 5.27 -3.97
C THR A 47 8.29 6.44 -3.41
N ALA A 48 7.83 7.37 -4.24
CA ALA A 48 7.14 8.56 -3.79
C ALA A 48 5.92 8.23 -2.93
N SER A 49 5.74 8.98 -1.87
CA SER A 49 4.64 8.86 -0.93
C SER A 49 4.09 10.24 -0.58
N GLU A 50 2.79 10.35 -0.43
CA GLU A 50 2.11 11.60 -0.08
C GLU A 50 0.99 11.33 0.92
N SER A 51 0.85 12.19 1.91
CA SER A 51 -0.23 12.17 2.87
C SER A 51 -1.24 13.30 2.61
N PHE A 52 -2.50 13.02 2.90
CA PHE A 52 -3.62 13.96 2.83
C PHE A 52 -4.11 14.29 4.23
N ASN A 53 -4.25 15.58 4.53
CA ASN A 53 -4.69 16.08 5.83
C ASN A 53 -6.15 16.55 5.85
N GLY A 54 -6.96 16.17 4.86
CA GLY A 54 -8.33 16.63 4.68
C GLY A 54 -8.45 17.88 3.77
N THR A 55 -7.32 18.54 3.47
CA THR A 55 -7.33 19.78 2.67
C THR A 55 -6.32 19.73 1.53
N ALA A 56 -5.12 19.21 1.77
CA ALA A 56 -4.03 19.19 0.79
C ALA A 56 -3.21 17.92 0.90
N TRP A 57 -2.59 17.54 -0.23
CA TRP A 57 -1.58 16.49 -0.30
C TRP A 57 -0.20 17.09 -0.04
N SER A 58 0.61 16.38 0.73
CA SER A 58 1.99 16.76 1.05
C SER A 58 2.91 15.57 0.87
N ASN A 59 4.10 15.80 0.31
CA ASN A 59 5.12 14.77 0.20
C ASN A 59 5.55 14.30 1.59
N THR A 60 5.73 13.00 1.74
CA THR A 60 6.22 12.36 2.95
C THR A 60 7.51 11.60 2.67
N SER A 61 8.06 10.94 3.70
CA SER A 61 9.18 10.02 3.54
C SER A 61 8.84 8.97 2.48
N PRO A 62 9.74 8.71 1.52
CA PRO A 62 9.48 7.71 0.48
C PRO A 62 9.48 6.29 1.07
N THR A 63 8.83 5.35 0.38
CA THR A 63 8.99 3.92 0.65
C THR A 63 10.43 3.49 0.39
N ASN A 64 10.88 2.42 1.05
CA ASN A 64 12.22 1.87 0.82
C ASN A 64 12.36 1.25 -0.57
N TYR A 65 11.25 0.84 -1.18
CA TYR A 65 11.26 0.13 -2.45
C TYR A 65 10.36 0.79 -3.49
N ALA A 66 10.90 0.98 -4.70
CA ALA A 66 10.13 1.43 -5.85
C ALA A 66 9.24 0.28 -6.35
N ARG A 67 7.94 0.53 -6.50
CA ARG A 67 7.00 -0.48 -6.98
C ARG A 67 5.75 0.15 -7.62
N TYR A 68 5.03 -0.66 -8.40
CA TYR A 68 3.68 -0.36 -8.90
C TYR A 68 2.80 -1.60 -8.81
N GLY A 69 1.50 -1.45 -8.94
CA GLY A 69 0.55 -2.56 -8.76
C GLY A 69 0.65 -3.21 -7.38
N ALA A 70 1.06 -2.43 -6.39
CA ALA A 70 1.10 -2.83 -4.98
C ALA A 70 -0.30 -2.82 -4.39
N ALA A 71 -0.46 -3.49 -3.25
CA ALA A 71 -1.63 -3.34 -2.39
C ALA A 71 -1.26 -2.54 -1.14
N MET A 72 -2.24 -1.80 -0.63
CA MET A 72 -2.12 -1.05 0.61
C MET A 72 -3.36 -1.27 1.47
N ILE A 73 -3.16 -1.41 2.76
CA ILE A 73 -4.22 -1.46 3.77
C ILE A 73 -3.90 -0.49 4.90
N GLY A 74 -4.92 -0.09 5.62
CA GLY A 74 -4.83 0.86 6.74
C GLY A 74 -6.14 1.61 6.89
N ASP A 75 -6.28 2.33 7.97
CA ASP A 75 -7.48 3.05 8.35
C ASP A 75 -7.27 4.57 8.44
N SER A 76 -6.04 5.02 8.31
CA SER A 76 -5.69 6.44 8.38
C SER A 76 -4.46 6.80 7.57
N GLY A 77 -4.21 8.09 7.36
CA GLY A 77 -2.98 8.61 6.77
C GLY A 77 -1.76 8.50 7.68
N THR A 78 -1.91 8.01 8.90
CA THR A 78 -0.84 7.90 9.89
C THR A 78 -0.43 6.46 10.20
N TYR A 79 -1.17 5.47 9.71
CA TYR A 79 -0.84 4.06 9.92
C TYR A 79 -1.33 3.22 8.74
N ALA A 80 -0.40 2.69 7.96
CA ALA A 80 -0.70 1.93 6.74
C ALA A 80 0.37 0.87 6.47
N LEU A 81 -0.01 -0.18 5.76
CA LEU A 81 0.88 -1.24 5.30
C LEU A 81 0.81 -1.31 3.77
N VAL A 82 1.94 -1.20 3.10
CA VAL A 82 2.08 -1.45 1.66
C VAL A 82 2.81 -2.76 1.43
N PHE A 83 2.33 -3.57 0.51
CA PHE A 83 2.89 -4.89 0.23
C PHE A 83 2.71 -5.29 -1.23
N THR A 84 3.42 -6.32 -1.66
CA THR A 84 3.40 -6.82 -3.04
C THR A 84 3.83 -5.77 -4.09
N GLY A 85 3.44 -5.96 -5.33
CA GLY A 85 3.74 -5.06 -6.43
C GLY A 85 4.90 -5.54 -7.31
N ASN A 86 5.23 -4.75 -8.30
CA ASN A 86 6.28 -5.00 -9.27
C ASN A 86 7.26 -3.82 -9.30
N SER A 87 8.55 -4.09 -9.21
CA SER A 87 9.58 -3.05 -9.29
C SER A 87 9.87 -2.57 -10.72
N GLY A 88 9.39 -3.30 -11.73
CA GLY A 88 9.71 -2.99 -13.14
C GLY A 88 11.21 -3.02 -13.45
N GLY A 89 12.00 -3.70 -12.65
CA GLY A 89 13.47 -3.66 -12.74
C GLY A 89 14.11 -2.41 -12.14
N THR A 90 13.33 -1.54 -11.49
CA THR A 90 13.84 -0.34 -10.82
C THR A 90 14.47 -0.71 -9.48
N SER A 91 15.62 -0.14 -9.18
CA SER A 91 16.30 -0.30 -7.89
C SER A 91 15.95 0.89 -6.98
N PRO A 92 15.78 0.68 -5.65
CA PRO A 92 15.82 -0.58 -4.93
C PRO A 92 14.57 -1.45 -5.18
N SER A 93 14.77 -2.75 -5.29
CA SER A 93 13.69 -3.75 -5.50
C SER A 93 13.39 -4.50 -4.21
N PRO A 94 12.11 -4.72 -3.87
CA PRO A 94 11.74 -5.36 -2.62
C PRO A 94 11.86 -6.88 -2.65
N GLY A 95 12.97 -7.38 -2.13
CA GLY A 95 13.17 -8.80 -1.89
C GLY A 95 13.68 -9.62 -3.07
N PRO A 96 13.82 -10.94 -2.93
CA PRO A 96 14.53 -11.83 -3.83
C PRO A 96 13.73 -12.23 -5.08
N GLY A 97 13.07 -11.28 -5.72
CA GLY A 97 12.42 -11.48 -7.01
C GLY A 97 13.31 -10.95 -8.12
N THR A 98 14.02 -11.82 -8.83
CA THR A 98 14.75 -11.44 -10.04
C THR A 98 13.80 -11.40 -11.23
N GLY A 99 13.59 -10.22 -11.81
CA GLY A 99 12.79 -10.06 -13.03
C GLY A 99 11.50 -9.24 -12.85
N SER A 100 10.71 -9.17 -13.89
CA SER A 100 9.41 -8.45 -13.96
C SER A 100 8.27 -9.12 -13.16
N THR A 101 8.59 -9.93 -12.20
CA THR A 101 7.65 -10.67 -11.38
C THR A 101 7.43 -9.96 -10.06
N GLY A 102 6.26 -10.09 -9.47
CA GLY A 102 5.88 -9.44 -8.22
C GLY A 102 6.87 -9.59 -7.06
N THR A 103 6.61 -8.94 -5.96
CA THR A 103 7.49 -8.90 -4.79
C THR A 103 6.78 -9.41 -3.54
N ILE A 104 7.58 -9.88 -2.58
CA ILE A 104 7.10 -10.28 -1.24
C ILE A 104 7.27 -9.17 -0.20
N GLY A 105 7.99 -8.10 -0.54
CA GLY A 105 8.32 -7.04 0.42
C GLY A 105 7.10 -6.30 0.95
N ALA A 106 7.05 -6.11 2.27
CA ALA A 106 6.06 -5.29 2.93
C ALA A 106 6.73 -4.18 3.75
N GLU A 107 6.08 -3.01 3.79
CA GLU A 107 6.55 -1.84 4.53
C GLU A 107 5.41 -1.23 5.32
N LEU A 108 5.68 -0.91 6.56
CA LEU A 108 4.75 -0.29 7.50
C LEU A 108 5.03 1.22 7.59
N TRP A 109 4.00 2.02 7.47
CA TRP A 109 3.97 3.46 7.71
C TRP A 109 3.53 3.76 9.15
N ASP A 110 4.31 4.52 9.88
CA ASP A 110 4.05 4.91 11.27
C ASP A 110 3.57 6.37 11.44
N GLY A 111 3.28 7.04 10.33
CA GLY A 111 2.95 8.47 10.30
C GLY A 111 4.13 9.38 9.99
N SER A 112 5.35 8.86 9.98
CA SER A 112 6.58 9.63 9.72
C SER A 112 7.54 8.96 8.74
N SER A 113 7.63 7.63 8.77
CA SER A 113 8.57 6.85 7.97
C SER A 113 8.02 5.48 7.57
N TRP A 114 8.59 4.90 6.51
CA TRP A 114 8.34 3.54 6.09
C TRP A 114 9.41 2.60 6.63
N THR A 115 9.00 1.53 7.26
CA THR A 115 9.88 0.50 7.82
C THR A 115 9.58 -0.84 7.20
N ASN A 116 10.62 -1.56 6.75
CA ASN A 116 10.45 -2.93 6.27
C ASN A 116 9.92 -3.82 7.40
N THR A 117 8.95 -4.65 7.07
CA THR A 117 8.35 -5.58 8.00
C THR A 117 8.37 -7.00 7.43
N THR A 118 7.68 -7.94 8.07
CA THR A 118 7.64 -9.33 7.63
C THR A 118 7.13 -9.44 6.19
N ASN A 119 7.87 -10.13 5.37
CA ASN A 119 7.53 -10.37 3.98
C ASN A 119 6.37 -11.36 3.86
N LEU A 120 5.63 -11.25 2.76
CA LEU A 120 4.67 -12.28 2.37
C LEU A 120 5.42 -13.59 2.01
N SER A 121 4.72 -14.71 2.11
CA SER A 121 5.26 -16.02 1.73
C SER A 121 5.37 -16.18 0.21
N ASN A 122 4.51 -15.48 -0.54
CA ASN A 122 4.45 -15.60 -1.99
C ASN A 122 4.52 -14.23 -2.66
N PHE A 123 5.38 -14.12 -3.67
CA PHE A 123 5.46 -12.90 -4.45
C PHE A 123 4.22 -12.72 -5.33
N LYS A 124 3.69 -11.51 -5.36
CA LYS A 124 2.50 -11.14 -6.14
C LYS A 124 2.60 -9.71 -6.61
N GLN A 125 1.89 -9.42 -7.68
CA GLN A 125 1.62 -8.08 -8.18
C GLN A 125 0.12 -7.95 -8.48
N TYR A 126 -0.39 -6.74 -8.53
CA TYR A 126 -1.80 -6.46 -8.84
C TYR A 126 -2.77 -7.17 -7.87
N SER A 127 -2.34 -7.40 -6.66
CA SER A 127 -3.18 -7.91 -5.59
C SER A 127 -3.99 -6.81 -4.94
N THR A 128 -4.90 -7.18 -4.10
CA THR A 128 -5.62 -6.25 -3.24
C THR A 128 -5.56 -6.71 -1.79
N GLY A 129 -5.96 -5.86 -0.88
CA GLY A 129 -6.02 -6.17 0.54
C GLY A 129 -7.22 -5.53 1.21
N SER A 130 -7.51 -5.99 2.41
CA SER A 130 -8.52 -5.44 3.29
C SER A 130 -8.07 -5.57 4.74
N GLY A 131 -8.46 -4.63 5.56
CA GLY A 131 -8.10 -4.59 6.98
C GLY A 131 -7.36 -3.31 7.35
N THR A 132 -6.80 -3.31 8.55
CA THR A 132 -5.97 -2.23 9.07
C THR A 132 -4.48 -2.58 8.89
N ALA A 133 -3.59 -1.64 9.17
CA ALA A 133 -2.15 -1.92 9.16
C ALA A 133 -1.70 -2.85 10.31
N GLY A 134 -2.53 -3.06 11.31
CA GLY A 134 -2.28 -3.99 12.41
C GLY A 134 -2.76 -5.42 12.14
N ILE A 135 -3.85 -5.58 11.40
CA ILE A 135 -4.41 -6.88 11.01
C ILE A 135 -5.11 -6.76 9.67
N GLY A 136 -4.80 -7.64 8.75
CA GLY A 136 -5.39 -7.59 7.42
C GLY A 136 -5.11 -8.80 6.57
N PHE A 137 -5.69 -8.78 5.39
CA PHE A 137 -5.58 -9.83 4.40
C PHE A 137 -5.05 -9.30 3.08
N GLN A 138 -4.22 -10.12 2.43
CA GLN A 138 -3.87 -10.00 1.03
C GLN A 138 -4.60 -11.10 0.26
N PHE A 139 -5.21 -10.79 -0.86
CA PHE A 139 -5.86 -11.78 -1.70
C PHE A 139 -5.72 -11.46 -3.19
N GLY A 140 -5.80 -12.52 -4.00
CA GLY A 140 -5.64 -12.41 -5.45
C GLY A 140 -4.22 -12.06 -5.88
N GLY A 141 -4.13 -11.40 -7.00
CA GLY A 141 -2.87 -10.99 -7.62
C GLY A 141 -2.34 -11.95 -8.68
N ASP A 142 -1.33 -11.50 -9.39
CA ASP A 142 -0.63 -12.25 -10.43
C ASP A 142 0.82 -12.50 -10.00
N THR A 143 1.36 -13.64 -10.39
CA THR A 143 2.75 -14.05 -10.11
C THR A 143 3.68 -13.85 -11.30
N GLY A 144 3.15 -13.26 -12.41
CA GLY A 144 3.91 -13.05 -13.64
C GLY A 144 4.19 -14.34 -14.45
N GLY A 145 3.59 -15.47 -14.06
CA GLY A 145 3.79 -16.77 -14.69
C GLY A 145 2.50 -17.57 -14.82
N THR A 146 2.62 -18.81 -15.28
CA THR A 146 1.49 -19.75 -15.50
C THR A 146 0.96 -20.40 -14.22
N ALA A 147 1.49 -20.07 -13.06
CA ALA A 147 1.14 -20.69 -11.78
C ALA A 147 -0.25 -20.20 -11.27
N THR A 148 -1.29 -20.68 -11.89
CA THR A 148 -2.69 -20.41 -11.49
C THR A 148 -3.05 -20.73 -10.03
N PRO A 149 -2.43 -21.71 -9.35
CA PRO A 149 -2.74 -21.97 -7.93
C PRO A 149 -2.47 -20.80 -7.01
N LEU A 150 -1.41 -20.01 -7.24
CA LEU A 150 -1.01 -18.88 -6.37
C LEU A 150 -1.99 -17.71 -6.43
N ARG A 151 -2.79 -17.59 -7.49
CA ARG A 151 -3.82 -16.56 -7.63
C ARG A 151 -4.99 -16.72 -6.65
N ARG A 152 -5.16 -17.91 -6.08
CA ARG A 152 -6.21 -18.24 -5.11
C ARG A 152 -5.73 -18.12 -3.66
N LEU A 153 -4.43 -17.92 -3.44
CA LEU A 153 -3.89 -17.84 -2.10
C LEU A 153 -4.24 -16.49 -1.47
N THR A 154 -4.64 -16.57 -0.22
CA THR A 154 -4.81 -15.44 0.69
C THR A 154 -3.73 -15.54 1.76
N GLU A 155 -3.15 -14.42 2.12
CA GLU A 155 -2.22 -14.33 3.25
C GLU A 155 -2.78 -13.35 4.28
N GLU A 156 -2.72 -13.73 5.54
CA GLU A 156 -3.11 -12.89 6.65
C GLU A 156 -1.90 -12.16 7.20
N TRP A 157 -2.07 -10.89 7.47
CA TRP A 157 -1.12 -10.05 8.18
C TRP A 157 -1.59 -9.88 9.63
N THR A 158 -0.75 -10.25 10.58
CA THR A 158 -0.92 -9.92 12.00
C THR A 158 0.30 -9.16 12.46
N GLY A 159 0.19 -7.85 12.47
CA GLY A 159 1.25 -6.98 13.00
C GLY A 159 1.30 -7.06 14.53
N SER A 160 2.48 -6.97 15.09
CA SER A 160 2.67 -6.83 16.54
C SER A 160 2.35 -5.40 16.98
N TYR A 161 1.13 -4.93 16.75
CA TYR A 161 0.66 -3.73 17.42
C TYR A 161 0.09 -4.12 18.77
N GLU A 162 0.91 -4.09 19.79
CA GLU A 162 0.43 -4.08 21.17
C GLU A 162 -0.27 -2.73 21.41
N ALA A 163 -1.55 -2.67 21.09
CA ALA A 163 -2.40 -1.65 21.67
C ALA A 163 -2.41 -1.91 23.18
N SER A 164 -1.70 -1.09 23.93
CA SER A 164 -1.83 -1.05 25.38
C SER A 164 -3.25 -0.61 25.70
N ILE A 165 -4.17 -1.57 25.82
CA ILE A 165 -5.49 -1.33 26.37
C ILE A 165 -5.27 -1.13 27.87
N THR A 166 -5.13 0.10 28.31
CA THR A 166 -5.22 0.45 29.72
C THR A 166 -6.68 0.26 30.14
N MET A 167 -7.00 -0.92 30.68
CA MET A 167 -8.29 -1.14 31.34
C MET A 167 -8.25 -0.38 32.66
N THR A 168 -8.87 0.80 32.70
CA THR A 168 -9.22 1.44 33.95
C THR A 168 -10.41 0.67 34.55
N THR A 169 -10.15 -0.17 35.55
CA THR A 169 -11.20 -0.70 36.41
C THR A 169 -11.68 0.42 37.34
N SER A 170 -12.91 0.82 37.16
CA SER A 170 -13.65 1.67 38.11
C SER A 170 -14.15 0.83 39.27
#